data_9693ec741ef35159528966a0cf079c67
#
_entry.id   9693ec741ef35159528966a0cf079c67
#
_cell.length_a   1.000
_cell.length_b   1.000
_cell.length_c   1.000
_cell.angle_alpha   90.00
_cell.angle_beta   90.00
_cell.angle_gamma   90.00
#
_symmetry.space_group_name_H-M   'P 1'
#
loop_
_entity.id
_entity.type
_entity.pdbx_description
1 polymer ?
#
loop_
_entity_poly.entity_id
_entity_poly.type
_entity_poly.pdbx_seq_one_letter_code
_entity_poly.pdbx_strand_id
1 'polypeptide(L)'
;MKKNILLSLILVCAASCVGKVDLPEFDTPPHLQGTEQEPPKEDEGNDEGKDEGGKDEGTQDPAIKPAAGDPMTVRFISYNVGRFNKYESALGHKSYPEVAKVIQEIGGTVVGLNETNSGQATELAKQLGTGWTGYFAYADKTSYGNSIVAAPQYKVVREYPRVSIPKVDENTSEVRSLGVVEYEDFVFCVTHLDHTSIAARKHGVEVITEWCLANYGPGKTNKPVILLGDMNCIPAEVTITNFKENWDWVSANEYTFPCPNATKCIDFVFVLKNGVSYTKGESHSVFNTTTTDIEKASDHYPIYADITFNAQK
;
A
#
# COMPACT_ATOMS: atom_id res chain seq x y z
N MET A 1 -22.44 41.68 57.49
CA MET A 1 -21.00 41.69 57.17
C MET A 1 -20.77 40.65 56.04
N LYS A 2 -20.73 41.12 54.82
CA LYS A 2 -20.47 40.26 53.63
C LYS A 2 -19.03 40.36 53.26
N LYS A 3 -18.26 39.25 53.26
CA LYS A 3 -16.89 39.22 52.80
C LYS A 3 -16.89 38.79 51.33
N ASN A 4 -16.47 39.68 50.45
CA ASN A 4 -16.18 39.39 49.05
C ASN A 4 -14.85 38.67 48.96
N ILE A 5 -14.85 37.50 48.33
CA ILE A 5 -13.63 36.79 47.95
C ILE A 5 -13.41 37.08 46.46
N LEU A 6 -12.34 37.80 46.16
CA LEU A 6 -11.88 38.11 44.82
C LEU A 6 -11.10 36.90 44.31
N LEU A 7 -11.60 36.26 43.27
CA LEU A 7 -10.95 35.12 42.61
C LEU A 7 -10.03 35.67 41.51
N SER A 8 -8.74 35.67 41.75
CA SER A 8 -7.73 36.03 40.73
C SER A 8 -7.52 34.85 39.78
N LEU A 9 -7.89 35.07 38.53
CA LEU A 9 -7.64 34.12 37.43
C LEU A 9 -6.16 34.29 36.99
N ILE A 10 -5.30 33.34 37.33
CA ILE A 10 -3.93 33.28 36.80
C ILE A 10 -4.00 32.56 35.48
N LEU A 11 -3.79 33.32 34.40
CA LEU A 11 -3.64 32.81 33.04
C LEU A 11 -2.21 32.26 32.88
N VAL A 12 -2.03 30.94 32.97
CA VAL A 12 -0.73 30.32 32.67
C VAL A 12 -0.67 30.10 31.15
N CYS A 13 0.09 30.96 30.47
CA CYS A 13 0.52 30.72 29.10
C CYS A 13 1.55 29.56 29.11
N ALA A 14 1.12 28.36 28.79
CA ALA A 14 2.04 27.28 28.45
C ALA A 14 2.60 27.54 27.03
N ALA A 15 3.81 28.08 26.95
CA ALA A 15 4.58 28.09 25.72
C ALA A 15 4.98 26.64 25.42
N SER A 16 4.32 26.04 24.47
CA SER A 16 4.71 24.74 23.92
C SER A 16 6.02 24.93 23.17
N CYS A 17 7.13 24.47 23.76
CA CYS A 17 8.37 24.22 23.02
C CYS A 17 8.10 23.05 22.08
N VAL A 18 7.77 23.34 20.83
CA VAL A 18 7.82 22.34 19.76
C VAL A 18 9.32 22.12 19.49
N GLY A 19 9.87 21.07 20.10
CA GLY A 19 11.18 20.55 19.74
C GLY A 19 11.15 20.14 18.26
N LYS A 20 12.17 20.56 17.50
CA LYS A 20 12.41 20.06 16.15
C LYS A 20 12.53 18.55 16.25
N VAL A 21 11.58 17.82 15.63
CA VAL A 21 11.71 16.39 15.40
C VAL A 21 12.75 16.27 14.29
N ASP A 22 13.93 15.75 14.60
CA ASP A 22 14.91 15.37 13.59
C ASP A 22 14.31 14.20 12.80
N LEU A 23 13.92 14.46 11.54
CA LEU A 23 13.48 13.42 10.63
C LEU A 23 14.66 12.48 10.37
N PRO A 24 14.48 11.16 10.40
CA PRO A 24 15.56 10.21 10.14
C PRO A 24 16.16 10.44 8.76
N GLU A 25 17.50 10.47 8.68
CA GLU A 25 18.24 10.56 7.42
C GLU A 25 17.89 9.38 6.52
N PHE A 26 17.63 9.68 5.24
CA PHE A 26 17.29 8.70 4.22
C PHE A 26 18.56 8.15 3.58
N ASP A 27 18.85 6.87 3.76
CA ASP A 27 19.89 6.17 3.01
C ASP A 27 19.48 6.01 1.54
N THR A 28 20.15 6.69 0.63
CA THR A 28 19.96 6.54 -0.81
C THR A 28 20.65 5.25 -1.28
N PRO A 29 19.97 4.33 -1.95
CA PRO A 29 20.58 3.10 -2.46
C PRO A 29 21.69 3.39 -3.47
N PRO A 30 22.82 2.63 -3.48
CA PRO A 30 24.01 2.90 -4.30
C PRO A 30 23.80 2.87 -5.82
N HIS A 31 22.68 2.37 -6.33
CA HIS A 31 22.40 2.23 -7.76
C HIS A 31 21.73 3.45 -8.43
N LEU A 32 21.47 4.52 -7.66
CA LEU A 32 20.92 5.77 -8.19
C LEU A 32 21.96 6.88 -8.41
N GLN A 33 23.25 6.57 -8.41
CA GLN A 33 24.27 7.51 -8.86
C GLN A 33 24.30 7.48 -10.40
N GLY A 34 23.78 8.55 -11.00
CA GLY A 34 23.56 8.66 -12.43
C GLY A 34 24.82 8.57 -13.28
N THR A 35 24.70 7.84 -14.38
CA THR A 35 25.47 8.09 -15.59
C THR A 35 24.48 8.52 -16.66
N GLU A 36 24.59 9.79 -17.08
CA GLU A 36 23.94 10.29 -18.29
C GLU A 36 24.45 9.47 -19.48
N GLN A 37 23.56 8.76 -20.18
CA GLN A 37 23.81 8.20 -21.50
C GLN A 37 22.88 8.88 -22.51
N GLU A 38 23.49 9.45 -23.54
CA GLU A 38 22.81 10.03 -24.70
C GLU A 38 21.97 8.97 -25.45
N PRO A 39 20.83 9.37 -26.07
CA PRO A 39 19.98 8.45 -26.82
C PRO A 39 20.62 8.04 -28.15
N PRO A 40 20.46 6.80 -28.62
CA PRO A 40 20.92 6.37 -29.93
C PRO A 40 20.01 6.92 -31.05
N LYS A 41 20.63 7.26 -32.17
CA LYS A 41 20.02 7.78 -33.40
C LYS A 41 19.15 6.72 -34.08
N GLU A 42 18.01 7.19 -34.62
CA GLU A 42 17.10 6.43 -35.45
C GLU A 42 17.76 5.96 -36.75
N ASP A 43 17.56 4.72 -37.13
CA ASP A 43 17.91 4.17 -38.43
C ASP A 43 16.60 3.74 -39.12
N GLU A 44 16.31 4.36 -40.26
CA GLU A 44 15.13 4.04 -41.07
C GLU A 44 15.41 2.78 -41.92
N GLY A 45 14.60 1.75 -41.70
CA GLY A 45 14.64 0.52 -42.50
C GLY A 45 13.24 0.04 -42.83
N ASN A 46 12.86 0.29 -44.06
CA ASN A 46 11.68 -0.19 -44.76
C ASN A 46 11.77 -1.70 -44.98
N ASP A 47 10.76 -2.51 -44.64
CA ASP A 47 10.49 -3.76 -45.35
C ASP A 47 9.02 -4.19 -45.29
N GLU A 48 8.51 -4.53 -46.47
CA GLU A 48 7.14 -4.97 -46.74
C GLU A 48 7.00 -6.49 -46.56
N GLY A 49 5.88 -6.93 -46.01
CA GLY A 49 5.24 -8.16 -46.50
C GLY A 49 5.13 -9.35 -45.59
N LYS A 50 3.95 -9.68 -45.22
CA LYS A 50 3.12 -10.88 -45.42
C LYS A 50 2.32 -11.25 -44.19
N ASP A 51 1.04 -11.23 -44.45
CA ASP A 51 -0.09 -11.82 -43.74
C ASP A 51 0.08 -13.36 -43.58
N GLU A 52 0.02 -13.86 -42.31
CA GLU A 52 -0.43 -15.22 -42.00
C GLU A 52 -1.10 -15.24 -40.63
N GLY A 53 -2.35 -15.67 -40.64
CA GLY A 53 -3.27 -15.76 -39.50
C GLY A 53 -2.73 -16.59 -38.31
N GLY A 54 -2.57 -15.95 -37.19
CA GLY A 54 -2.24 -16.51 -35.88
C GLY A 54 -3.37 -16.25 -34.88
N LYS A 55 -3.79 -17.31 -34.24
CA LYS A 55 -4.88 -17.39 -33.27
C LYS A 55 -4.77 -16.35 -32.20
N ASP A 56 -5.88 -15.65 -31.94
CA ASP A 56 -6.15 -14.72 -30.89
C ASP A 56 -5.98 -15.38 -29.49
N GLU A 57 -4.78 -15.29 -28.92
CA GLU A 57 -4.56 -15.46 -27.48
C GLU A 57 -4.74 -14.09 -26.88
N GLY A 58 -5.86 -13.90 -26.15
CA GLY A 58 -6.29 -12.64 -25.57
C GLY A 58 -5.23 -11.95 -24.74
N THR A 59 -4.37 -11.18 -25.38
CA THR A 59 -3.58 -10.14 -24.75
C THR A 59 -4.54 -9.01 -24.37
N GLN A 60 -4.81 -8.85 -23.09
CA GLN A 60 -5.46 -7.63 -22.61
C GLN A 60 -4.58 -6.46 -23.05
N ASP A 61 -5.10 -5.63 -23.93
CA ASP A 61 -4.48 -4.35 -24.28
C ASP A 61 -4.19 -3.59 -22.98
N PRO A 62 -3.00 -2.99 -22.82
CA PRO A 62 -2.70 -2.17 -21.65
C PRO A 62 -3.78 -1.09 -21.57
N ALA A 63 -4.50 -1.07 -20.43
CA ALA A 63 -5.59 -0.13 -20.22
C ALA A 63 -5.10 1.30 -20.49
N ILE A 64 -5.71 1.98 -21.46
CA ILE A 64 -5.35 3.34 -21.83
C ILE A 64 -5.61 4.24 -20.62
N LYS A 65 -4.58 4.98 -20.17
CA LYS A 65 -4.73 5.94 -19.08
C LYS A 65 -5.73 7.03 -19.51
N PRO A 66 -6.73 7.39 -18.67
CA PRO A 66 -7.63 8.50 -18.94
C PRO A 66 -6.89 9.82 -19.14
N ALA A 67 -7.50 10.75 -19.91
CA ALA A 67 -6.95 12.09 -20.08
C ALA A 67 -6.93 12.84 -18.74
N ALA A 68 -6.02 13.81 -18.62
CA ALA A 68 -5.92 14.62 -17.41
C ALA A 68 -7.26 15.33 -17.09
N GLY A 69 -7.71 15.17 -15.86
CA GLY A 69 -8.99 15.67 -15.38
C GLY A 69 -10.17 14.71 -15.55
N ASP A 70 -10.03 13.64 -16.32
CA ASP A 70 -11.06 12.61 -16.45
C ASP A 70 -11.11 11.70 -15.21
N PRO A 71 -12.28 11.16 -14.87
CA PRO A 71 -12.40 10.20 -13.78
C PRO A 71 -11.63 8.91 -14.09
N MET A 72 -10.84 8.46 -13.11
CA MET A 72 -10.10 7.22 -13.14
C MET A 72 -10.46 6.38 -11.93
N THR A 73 -10.91 5.15 -12.17
CA THR A 73 -11.18 4.19 -11.09
C THR A 73 -10.03 3.21 -11.00
N VAL A 74 -9.47 3.07 -9.80
CA VAL A 74 -8.40 2.11 -9.50
C VAL A 74 -8.88 1.14 -8.44
N ARG A 75 -8.71 -0.17 -8.70
CA ARG A 75 -8.94 -1.23 -7.71
C ARG A 75 -7.66 -1.49 -6.96
N PHE A 76 -7.65 -1.11 -5.69
CA PHE A 76 -6.55 -1.33 -4.76
C PHE A 76 -6.80 -2.59 -3.94
N ILE A 77 -5.81 -3.49 -3.87
CA ILE A 77 -5.91 -4.73 -3.11
C ILE A 77 -4.93 -4.70 -1.94
N SER A 78 -5.40 -5.06 -0.73
CA SER A 78 -4.57 -5.43 0.42
C SER A 78 -4.52 -6.94 0.52
N TYR A 79 -3.31 -7.51 0.58
CA TYR A 79 -3.14 -8.96 0.66
C TYR A 79 -1.90 -9.33 1.47
N ASN A 80 -2.10 -9.90 2.67
CA ASN A 80 -1.01 -10.57 3.39
C ASN A 80 -0.78 -11.92 2.72
N VAL A 81 0.45 -12.19 2.25
CA VAL A 81 0.79 -13.36 1.42
C VAL A 81 1.68 -14.38 2.14
N GLY A 82 1.93 -14.19 3.44
CA GLY A 82 2.67 -15.15 4.27
C GLY A 82 4.00 -15.60 3.64
N ARG A 83 4.78 -14.69 3.05
CA ARG A 83 6.05 -14.97 2.33
C ARG A 83 5.89 -15.93 1.13
N PHE A 84 4.66 -16.18 0.66
CA PHE A 84 4.33 -17.15 -0.39
C PHE A 84 4.74 -18.60 -0.06
N ASN A 85 5.02 -18.89 1.20
CA ASN A 85 5.54 -20.22 1.60
C ASN A 85 4.64 -20.97 2.58
N LYS A 86 3.52 -20.39 3.00
CA LYS A 86 2.59 -21.00 3.94
C LYS A 86 2.18 -22.41 3.52
N TYR A 87 1.90 -22.58 2.23
CA TYR A 87 1.46 -23.85 1.65
C TYR A 87 2.50 -24.48 0.71
N GLU A 88 3.77 -24.03 0.77
CA GLU A 88 4.85 -24.52 -0.12
C GLU A 88 4.99 -26.04 -0.10
N SER A 89 4.89 -26.66 1.08
CA SER A 89 4.96 -28.13 1.21
C SER A 89 3.81 -28.87 0.52
N ALA A 90 2.61 -28.26 0.50
CA ALA A 90 1.43 -28.86 -0.12
C ALA A 90 1.39 -28.62 -1.64
N LEU A 91 1.91 -27.48 -2.09
CA LEU A 91 1.95 -27.09 -3.49
C LEU A 91 3.20 -27.64 -4.23
N GLY A 92 4.28 -27.91 -3.52
CA GLY A 92 5.59 -28.22 -4.10
C GLY A 92 6.34 -26.98 -4.64
N HIS A 93 5.77 -25.81 -4.48
CA HIS A 93 6.33 -24.50 -4.89
C HIS A 93 5.75 -23.36 -4.03
N LYS A 94 6.38 -22.19 -4.08
CA LYS A 94 5.81 -20.97 -3.47
C LYS A 94 4.56 -20.53 -4.20
N SER A 95 3.57 -19.99 -3.47
CA SER A 95 2.23 -19.66 -3.98
C SER A 95 2.16 -18.43 -4.90
N TYR A 96 3.24 -18.09 -5.62
CA TYR A 96 3.19 -16.97 -6.59
C TYR A 96 2.13 -17.16 -7.70
N PRO A 97 2.00 -18.35 -8.34
CA PRO A 97 0.98 -18.53 -9.35
C PRO A 97 -0.45 -18.42 -8.81
N GLU A 98 -0.68 -18.95 -7.60
CA GLU A 98 -1.99 -18.90 -6.93
C GLU A 98 -2.37 -17.46 -6.60
N VAL A 99 -1.46 -16.71 -5.96
CA VAL A 99 -1.65 -15.29 -5.64
C VAL A 99 -1.86 -14.45 -6.89
N ALA A 100 -1.07 -14.70 -7.96
CA ALA A 100 -1.25 -13.98 -9.23
C ALA A 100 -2.63 -14.22 -9.84
N LYS A 101 -3.11 -15.47 -9.87
CA LYS A 101 -4.46 -15.79 -10.35
C LYS A 101 -5.55 -15.12 -9.53
N VAL A 102 -5.41 -15.10 -8.20
CA VAL A 102 -6.33 -14.38 -7.31
C VAL A 102 -6.39 -12.90 -7.68
N ILE A 103 -5.23 -12.23 -7.81
CA ILE A 103 -5.16 -10.81 -8.17
C ILE A 103 -5.78 -10.54 -9.55
N GLN A 104 -5.48 -11.38 -10.54
CA GLN A 104 -6.03 -11.27 -11.89
C GLN A 104 -7.55 -11.44 -11.92
N GLU A 105 -8.09 -12.41 -11.18
CA GLU A 105 -9.53 -12.67 -11.12
C GLU A 105 -10.29 -11.54 -10.40
N ILE A 106 -9.69 -10.95 -9.36
CA ILE A 106 -10.22 -9.74 -8.70
C ILE A 106 -10.17 -8.53 -9.64
N GLY A 107 -9.28 -8.53 -10.63
CA GLY A 107 -9.06 -7.40 -11.52
C GLY A 107 -8.31 -6.24 -10.86
N GLY A 108 -7.51 -6.55 -9.84
CA GLY A 108 -6.69 -5.54 -9.14
C GLY A 108 -5.50 -5.10 -9.99
N THR A 109 -5.23 -3.80 -9.98
CA THR A 109 -4.16 -3.21 -10.77
C THR A 109 -3.05 -2.58 -9.92
N VAL A 110 -3.31 -2.37 -8.62
CA VAL A 110 -2.31 -1.94 -7.62
C VAL A 110 -2.54 -2.74 -6.35
N VAL A 111 -1.51 -3.45 -5.89
CA VAL A 111 -1.60 -4.39 -4.77
C VAL A 111 -0.53 -4.09 -3.74
N GLY A 112 -0.95 -3.89 -2.51
CA GLY A 112 -0.06 -3.87 -1.35
C GLY A 112 -0.02 -5.26 -0.71
N LEU A 113 1.20 -5.74 -0.52
CA LEU A 113 1.48 -7.07 -0.02
C LEU A 113 2.15 -6.97 1.35
N ASN A 114 1.63 -7.70 2.32
CA ASN A 114 2.28 -7.87 3.61
C ASN A 114 2.98 -9.22 3.67
N GLU A 115 3.94 -9.33 4.59
CA GLU A 115 4.77 -10.51 4.78
C GLU A 115 5.48 -10.95 3.51
N THR A 116 6.31 -10.08 2.98
CA THR A 116 7.16 -10.41 1.83
C THR A 116 8.63 -10.38 2.19
N ASN A 117 9.43 -11.10 1.41
CA ASN A 117 10.88 -11.00 1.43
C ASN A 117 11.37 -10.26 0.18
N SER A 118 12.60 -9.76 0.26
CA SER A 118 13.27 -9.11 -0.88
C SER A 118 13.22 -9.99 -2.14
N GLY A 119 12.90 -9.38 -3.28
CA GLY A 119 12.76 -10.04 -4.59
C GLY A 119 11.40 -10.68 -4.84
N GLN A 120 10.56 -10.92 -3.83
CA GLN A 120 9.27 -11.60 -4.01
C GLN A 120 8.25 -10.76 -4.80
N ALA A 121 8.27 -9.43 -4.63
CA ALA A 121 7.45 -8.55 -5.46
C ALA A 121 7.79 -8.67 -6.95
N THR A 122 9.07 -8.76 -7.29
CA THR A 122 9.53 -8.95 -8.67
C THR A 122 9.10 -10.31 -9.23
N GLU A 123 9.15 -11.37 -8.43
CA GLU A 123 8.69 -12.70 -8.86
C GLU A 123 7.18 -12.73 -9.09
N LEU A 124 6.39 -12.09 -8.20
CA LEU A 124 4.95 -11.97 -8.41
C LEU A 124 4.61 -11.11 -9.64
N ALA A 125 5.31 -9.99 -9.83
CA ALA A 125 5.11 -9.13 -11.00
C ALA A 125 5.33 -9.89 -12.32
N LYS A 126 6.31 -10.80 -12.41
CA LYS A 126 6.50 -11.67 -13.57
C LYS A 126 5.31 -12.60 -13.81
N GLN A 127 4.67 -13.12 -12.75
CA GLN A 127 3.48 -13.98 -12.86
C GLN A 127 2.24 -13.18 -13.29
N LEU A 128 2.15 -11.91 -12.92
CA LEU A 128 1.04 -11.02 -13.28
C LEU A 128 1.08 -10.59 -14.76
N GLY A 129 2.28 -10.53 -15.36
CA GLY A 129 2.43 -10.27 -16.79
C GLY A 129 3.46 -9.21 -17.15
N THR A 130 3.58 -8.95 -18.44
CA THR A 130 4.56 -7.99 -18.98
C THR A 130 4.30 -6.58 -18.48
N GLY A 131 5.37 -5.91 -18.05
CA GLY A 131 5.34 -4.51 -17.64
C GLY A 131 4.86 -4.26 -16.21
N TRP A 132 4.39 -5.28 -15.48
CA TRP A 132 4.15 -5.14 -14.06
C TRP A 132 5.44 -4.82 -13.31
N THR A 133 5.35 -3.93 -12.32
CA THR A 133 6.48 -3.52 -11.49
C THR A 133 6.32 -4.03 -10.07
N GLY A 134 7.45 -4.30 -9.41
CA GLY A 134 7.48 -4.72 -8.02
C GLY A 134 8.42 -3.84 -7.20
N TYR A 135 7.92 -3.29 -6.08
CA TYR A 135 8.65 -2.51 -5.09
C TYR A 135 8.69 -3.25 -3.76
N PHE A 136 9.79 -3.14 -3.02
CA PHE A 136 9.96 -3.77 -1.71
C PHE A 136 10.41 -2.76 -0.65
N ALA A 137 9.67 -2.69 0.46
CA ALA A 137 9.98 -1.90 1.64
C ALA A 137 10.32 -2.83 2.82
N TYR A 138 11.58 -2.92 3.19
CA TYR A 138 12.00 -3.74 4.32
C TYR A 138 11.54 -3.16 5.67
N ALA A 139 11.15 -4.01 6.61
CA ALA A 139 10.74 -3.59 7.95
C ALA A 139 11.94 -3.27 8.84
N ASP A 140 12.94 -4.13 8.83
CA ASP A 140 14.19 -3.96 9.55
C ASP A 140 15.40 -4.10 8.58
N LYS A 141 16.57 -4.38 9.07
CA LYS A 141 17.77 -4.63 8.24
C LYS A 141 17.78 -6.02 7.58
N THR A 142 16.73 -6.80 7.77
CA THR A 142 16.56 -8.12 7.18
C THR A 142 15.92 -8.04 5.79
N SER A 143 15.71 -9.20 5.20
CA SER A 143 14.98 -9.30 3.92
C SER A 143 13.46 -9.26 4.05
N TYR A 144 12.90 -9.11 5.25
CA TYR A 144 11.47 -9.14 5.53
C TYR A 144 10.84 -7.75 5.51
N GLY A 145 9.62 -7.64 4.98
CA GLY A 145 8.90 -6.37 4.93
C GLY A 145 7.58 -6.44 4.17
N ASN A 146 7.27 -5.35 3.49
CA ASN A 146 6.07 -5.17 2.68
C ASN A 146 6.45 -4.92 1.22
N SER A 147 5.54 -5.20 0.31
CA SER A 147 5.76 -4.96 -1.12
C SER A 147 4.58 -4.27 -1.78
N ILE A 148 4.83 -3.67 -2.93
CA ILE A 148 3.82 -3.12 -3.82
C ILE A 148 4.06 -3.75 -5.20
N VAL A 149 3.01 -4.23 -5.85
CA VAL A 149 3.03 -4.55 -7.28
C VAL A 149 1.99 -3.72 -8.00
N ALA A 150 2.34 -3.21 -9.18
CA ALA A 150 1.47 -2.32 -9.95
C ALA A 150 1.53 -2.65 -11.44
N ALA A 151 0.37 -2.52 -12.09
CA ALA A 151 0.20 -2.73 -13.52
C ALA A 151 0.90 -1.63 -14.35
N PRO A 152 1.26 -1.92 -15.61
CA PRO A 152 2.16 -1.07 -16.43
C PRO A 152 1.62 0.32 -16.75
N GLN A 153 0.30 0.55 -16.65
CA GLN A 153 -0.30 1.87 -16.91
C GLN A 153 0.06 2.92 -15.84
N TYR A 154 0.54 2.51 -14.66
CA TYR A 154 0.88 3.44 -13.60
C TYR A 154 2.37 3.75 -13.60
N LYS A 155 2.69 5.00 -13.94
CA LYS A 155 4.09 5.47 -13.97
C LYS A 155 4.52 5.93 -12.60
N VAL A 156 5.66 5.41 -12.15
CA VAL A 156 6.31 5.80 -10.90
C VAL A 156 6.96 7.17 -11.07
N VAL A 157 6.63 8.08 -10.17
CA VAL A 157 7.29 9.39 -10.03
C VAL A 157 8.41 9.28 -9.00
N ARG A 158 8.14 8.57 -7.88
CA ARG A 158 9.11 8.45 -6.80
C ARG A 158 8.86 7.19 -5.96
N GLU A 159 9.91 6.49 -5.63
CA GLU A 159 9.95 5.44 -4.63
C GLU A 159 10.64 5.94 -3.36
N TYR A 160 10.05 5.64 -2.22
CA TYR A 160 10.67 5.91 -0.92
C TYR A 160 11.18 4.57 -0.35
N PRO A 161 12.44 4.45 0.05
CA PRO A 161 13.00 3.17 0.46
C PRO A 161 12.26 2.57 1.65
N ARG A 162 11.89 3.36 2.61
CA ARG A 162 10.96 3.04 3.71
C ARG A 162 10.78 4.24 4.63
N VAL A 163 9.67 4.24 5.39
CA VAL A 163 9.55 5.01 6.62
C VAL A 163 9.63 4.03 7.78
N SER A 164 10.62 4.15 8.64
CA SER A 164 10.79 3.25 9.78
C SER A 164 9.72 3.50 10.84
N ILE A 165 9.11 2.44 11.35
CA ILE A 165 8.25 2.46 12.51
C ILE A 165 9.02 1.72 13.61
N PRO A 166 9.70 2.44 14.53
CA PRO A 166 10.53 1.82 15.54
C PRO A 166 9.71 1.05 16.57
N LYS A 167 10.37 0.16 17.29
CA LYS A 167 9.78 -0.52 18.43
C LYS A 167 9.39 0.48 19.51
N VAL A 168 8.30 0.18 20.19
CA VAL A 168 7.87 0.90 21.41
C VAL A 168 8.45 0.22 22.65
N ASP A 169 8.60 -1.11 22.60
CA ASP A 169 9.14 -1.93 23.66
C ASP A 169 10.02 -3.02 23.04
N GLU A 170 11.25 -3.17 23.52
CA GLU A 170 12.23 -4.13 22.99
C GLU A 170 11.77 -5.59 23.09
N ASN A 171 10.91 -5.91 24.05
CA ASN A 171 10.51 -7.29 24.35
C ASN A 171 9.15 -7.68 23.74
N THR A 172 8.31 -6.69 23.40
CA THR A 172 6.90 -6.93 23.05
C THR A 172 6.49 -6.38 21.69
N SER A 173 7.37 -5.74 20.98
CA SER A 173 7.08 -5.16 19.68
C SER A 173 8.15 -5.46 18.65
N GLU A 174 7.79 -5.36 17.37
CA GLU A 174 8.68 -5.54 16.22
C GLU A 174 8.92 -4.21 15.51
N VAL A 175 10.05 -4.09 14.83
CA VAL A 175 10.27 -2.99 13.89
C VAL A 175 9.33 -3.19 12.72
N ARG A 176 8.57 -2.16 12.39
CA ARG A 176 7.66 -2.13 11.24
C ARG A 176 8.05 -1.01 10.28
N SER A 177 7.40 -0.95 9.14
CA SER A 177 7.67 0.10 8.15
C SER A 177 6.44 0.47 7.36
N LEU A 178 6.45 1.69 6.83
CA LEU A 178 5.59 2.12 5.76
C LEU A 178 6.39 2.08 4.46
N GLY A 179 5.92 1.33 3.47
CA GLY A 179 6.40 1.39 2.09
C GLY A 179 5.58 2.43 1.33
N VAL A 180 6.23 3.26 0.52
CA VAL A 180 5.55 4.33 -0.22
C VAL A 180 6.07 4.39 -1.65
N VAL A 181 5.15 4.39 -2.61
CA VAL A 181 5.41 4.70 -4.02
C VAL A 181 4.47 5.81 -4.46
N GLU A 182 5.03 6.87 -4.99
CA GLU A 182 4.29 7.95 -5.63
C GLU A 182 4.19 7.67 -7.13
N TYR A 183 2.96 7.55 -7.61
CA TYR A 183 2.62 7.46 -9.03
C TYR A 183 2.20 8.83 -9.57
N GLU A 184 2.04 8.94 -10.88
CA GLU A 184 1.59 10.21 -11.49
C GLU A 184 0.24 10.67 -10.95
N ASP A 185 -0.69 9.75 -10.66
CA ASP A 185 -2.07 10.06 -10.34
C ASP A 185 -2.45 9.89 -8.86
N PHE A 186 -1.67 9.14 -8.09
CA PHE A 186 -1.93 8.86 -6.67
C PHE A 186 -0.64 8.52 -5.92
N VAL A 187 -0.72 8.54 -4.61
CA VAL A 187 0.34 8.01 -3.72
C VAL A 187 -0.18 6.73 -3.09
N PHE A 188 0.64 5.67 -3.12
CA PHE A 188 0.27 4.38 -2.57
C PHE A 188 1.21 3.96 -1.45
N CYS A 189 0.60 3.61 -0.33
CA CYS A 189 1.27 3.25 0.91
C CYS A 189 0.87 1.86 1.37
N VAL A 190 1.83 1.06 1.81
CA VAL A 190 1.61 -0.27 2.40
C VAL A 190 2.28 -0.37 3.76
N THR A 191 1.57 -0.92 4.75
CA THR A 191 2.11 -1.17 6.09
C THR A 191 1.63 -2.50 6.65
N HIS A 192 2.34 -3.01 7.64
CA HIS A 192 1.95 -4.16 8.45
C HIS A 192 2.23 -3.79 9.91
N LEU A 193 1.19 -3.57 10.70
CA LEU A 193 1.34 -3.15 12.07
C LEU A 193 1.74 -4.31 12.99
N ASP A 194 2.10 -3.97 14.23
CA ASP A 194 2.55 -4.95 15.22
C ASP A 194 1.41 -5.91 15.63
N HIS A 195 1.71 -7.21 15.69
CA HIS A 195 0.69 -8.23 15.98
C HIS A 195 0.44 -8.44 17.48
N THR A 196 1.34 -8.02 18.36
CA THR A 196 1.25 -8.27 19.81
C THR A 196 0.86 -7.05 20.62
N SER A 197 1.38 -5.87 20.29
CA SER A 197 1.31 -4.66 21.11
C SER A 197 0.36 -3.60 20.58
N ILE A 198 -0.73 -3.31 21.32
CA ILE A 198 -1.63 -2.19 21.03
C ILE A 198 -0.86 -0.87 21.06
N ALA A 199 0.07 -0.69 22.00
CA ALA A 199 0.89 0.53 22.09
C ALA A 199 1.75 0.70 20.83
N ALA A 200 2.37 -0.38 20.33
CA ALA A 200 3.15 -0.36 19.10
C ALA A 200 2.28 -0.06 17.86
N ARG A 201 1.06 -0.63 17.78
CA ARG A 201 0.11 -0.29 16.70
C ARG A 201 -0.28 1.18 16.72
N LYS A 202 -0.61 1.74 17.89
CA LYS A 202 -0.92 3.18 18.04
C LYS A 202 0.24 4.05 17.60
N HIS A 203 1.45 3.76 18.05
CA HIS A 203 2.65 4.46 17.62
C HIS A 203 2.86 4.35 16.12
N GLY A 204 2.61 3.18 15.52
CA GLY A 204 2.65 2.99 14.07
C GLY A 204 1.68 3.92 13.33
N VAL A 205 0.45 4.07 13.83
CA VAL A 205 -0.54 5.01 13.26
C VAL A 205 -0.04 6.46 13.34
N GLU A 206 0.54 6.86 14.46
CA GLU A 206 1.11 8.20 14.65
C GLU A 206 2.22 8.48 13.64
N VAL A 207 3.23 7.59 13.56
CA VAL A 207 4.36 7.73 12.62
C VAL A 207 3.89 7.80 11.17
N ILE A 208 2.99 6.89 10.76
CA ILE A 208 2.43 6.85 9.41
C ILE A 208 1.69 8.14 9.09
N THR A 209 0.81 8.57 9.98
CA THR A 209 -0.04 9.74 9.78
C THR A 209 0.78 11.01 9.73
N GLU A 210 1.70 11.21 10.66
CA GLU A 210 2.60 12.37 10.69
C GLU A 210 3.44 12.46 9.43
N TRP A 211 4.02 11.34 8.99
CA TRP A 211 4.82 11.31 7.77
C TRP A 211 3.97 11.63 6.53
N CYS A 212 2.79 11.02 6.39
CA CYS A 212 1.90 11.27 5.26
C CYS A 212 1.38 12.71 5.24
N LEU A 213 1.00 13.28 6.39
CA LEU A 213 0.58 14.69 6.48
C LEU A 213 1.74 15.65 6.20
N ALA A 214 2.96 15.31 6.63
CA ALA A 214 4.14 16.11 6.36
C ALA A 214 4.49 16.19 4.88
N ASN A 215 4.24 15.14 4.12
CA ASN A 215 4.59 15.06 2.69
C ASN A 215 3.40 15.33 1.75
N TYR A 216 2.19 14.89 2.12
CA TYR A 216 1.01 14.85 1.25
C TYR A 216 -0.26 15.40 1.91
N GLY A 217 -0.14 16.11 3.02
CA GLY A 217 -1.27 16.73 3.71
C GLY A 217 -1.95 17.83 2.91
N PRO A 218 -2.98 18.47 3.47
CA PRO A 218 -3.76 19.49 2.77
C PRO A 218 -2.91 20.57 2.13
N GLY A 219 -3.13 20.83 0.83
CA GLY A 219 -2.41 21.81 0.04
C GLY A 219 -1.00 21.41 -0.43
N LYS A 220 -0.53 20.19 -0.10
CA LYS A 220 0.81 19.70 -0.51
C LYS A 220 0.79 18.85 -1.77
N THR A 221 -0.35 18.28 -2.09
CA THR A 221 -0.55 17.45 -3.28
C THR A 221 -1.99 17.58 -3.78
N ASN A 222 -2.21 17.30 -5.04
CA ASN A 222 -3.52 17.10 -5.65
C ASN A 222 -3.84 15.61 -5.87
N LYS A 223 -2.99 14.72 -5.38
CA LYS A 223 -3.14 13.26 -5.50
C LYS A 223 -3.82 12.68 -4.26
N PRO A 224 -4.76 11.74 -4.41
CA PRO A 224 -5.22 10.94 -3.28
C PRO A 224 -4.07 10.09 -2.74
N VAL A 225 -4.04 9.90 -1.43
CA VAL A 225 -3.05 9.05 -0.75
C VAL A 225 -3.77 7.84 -0.19
N ILE A 226 -3.44 6.67 -0.69
CA ILE A 226 -4.04 5.40 -0.32
C ILE A 226 -3.09 4.64 0.60
N LEU A 227 -3.58 4.22 1.77
CA LEU A 227 -2.87 3.36 2.71
C LEU A 227 -3.63 2.05 2.85
N LEU A 228 -2.92 0.94 2.78
CA LEU A 228 -3.51 -0.36 3.07
C LEU A 228 -2.53 -1.30 3.80
N GLY A 229 -3.07 -2.40 4.27
CA GLY A 229 -2.30 -3.50 4.86
C GLY A 229 -3.01 -4.21 5.98
N ASP A 230 -2.30 -5.17 6.56
CA ASP A 230 -2.67 -5.89 7.76
C ASP A 230 -2.39 -5.01 8.99
N MET A 231 -3.46 -4.52 9.61
CA MET A 231 -3.35 -3.66 10.80
C MET A 231 -3.26 -4.47 12.10
N ASN A 232 -3.36 -5.82 12.01
CA ASN A 232 -3.32 -6.72 13.16
C ASN A 232 -4.29 -6.35 14.29
N CYS A 233 -5.38 -5.70 13.97
CA CYS A 233 -6.42 -5.29 14.90
C CYS A 233 -7.80 -5.30 14.25
N ILE A 234 -8.82 -5.51 15.07
CA ILE A 234 -10.22 -5.50 14.62
C ILE A 234 -10.75 -4.04 14.57
N PRO A 235 -11.86 -3.79 13.85
CA PRO A 235 -12.46 -2.46 13.69
C PRO A 235 -12.80 -1.72 14.99
N ALA A 236 -13.08 -2.46 16.07
CA ALA A 236 -13.41 -1.89 17.36
C ALA A 236 -12.20 -1.45 18.20
N GLU A 237 -10.97 -1.78 17.78
CA GLU A 237 -9.75 -1.40 18.50
C GLU A 237 -9.46 0.11 18.33
N VAL A 238 -8.90 0.70 19.37
CA VAL A 238 -8.50 2.11 19.40
C VAL A 238 -7.55 2.50 18.27
N THR A 239 -6.73 1.57 17.78
CA THR A 239 -5.85 1.75 16.62
C THR A 239 -6.63 2.22 15.39
N ILE A 240 -7.76 1.58 15.08
CA ILE A 240 -8.62 1.97 13.95
C ILE A 240 -9.33 3.31 14.22
N THR A 241 -9.69 3.58 15.47
CA THR A 241 -10.25 4.89 15.85
C THR A 241 -9.25 6.01 15.60
N ASN A 242 -7.98 5.82 15.96
CA ASN A 242 -6.91 6.79 15.72
C ASN A 242 -6.67 7.02 14.21
N PHE A 243 -6.70 5.96 13.39
CA PHE A 243 -6.65 6.13 11.93
C PHE A 243 -7.76 7.03 11.43
N LYS A 244 -9.02 6.83 11.89
CA LYS A 244 -10.19 7.57 11.42
C LYS A 244 -10.15 9.08 11.70
N GLU A 245 -9.26 9.55 12.54
CA GLU A 245 -9.06 10.99 12.75
C GLU A 245 -8.57 11.68 11.48
N ASN A 246 -7.60 11.07 10.79
CA ASN A 246 -6.93 11.64 9.61
C ASN A 246 -7.18 10.85 8.32
N TRP A 247 -7.81 9.68 8.39
CA TRP A 247 -8.01 8.77 7.28
C TRP A 247 -9.47 8.35 7.18
N ASP A 248 -9.98 8.26 5.97
CA ASP A 248 -11.25 7.62 5.69
C ASP A 248 -11.05 6.12 5.49
N TRP A 249 -11.72 5.28 6.27
CA TRP A 249 -11.76 3.85 6.05
C TRP A 249 -12.70 3.56 4.87
N VAL A 250 -12.14 3.05 3.78
CA VAL A 250 -12.87 2.84 2.51
C VAL A 250 -13.10 1.38 2.16
N SER A 251 -12.37 0.43 2.77
CA SER A 251 -12.67 -0.99 2.57
C SER A 251 -13.95 -1.43 3.28
N ALA A 252 -14.50 -2.58 2.86
CA ALA A 252 -15.61 -3.22 3.54
C ALA A 252 -15.23 -3.66 4.96
N ASN A 253 -16.22 -3.76 5.85
CA ASN A 253 -16.05 -4.37 7.17
C ASN A 253 -16.33 -5.86 7.06
N GLU A 254 -15.45 -6.57 6.39
CA GLU A 254 -15.55 -8.00 6.13
C GLU A 254 -14.33 -8.74 6.68
N TYR A 255 -14.48 -10.01 6.99
CA TYR A 255 -13.42 -10.81 7.55
C TYR A 255 -12.34 -11.11 6.50
N THR A 256 -11.07 -11.11 6.91
CA THR A 256 -9.92 -11.42 6.07
C THR A 256 -9.05 -12.55 6.63
N PHE A 257 -9.17 -12.85 7.93
CA PHE A 257 -8.32 -13.82 8.64
C PHE A 257 -9.09 -14.67 9.65
N PRO A 258 -8.71 -15.95 9.85
CA PRO A 258 -7.78 -16.72 9.02
C PRO A 258 -8.44 -17.26 7.73
N CYS A 259 -7.64 -17.58 6.73
CA CYS A 259 -8.08 -18.33 5.57
C CYS A 259 -7.65 -19.82 5.76
N PRO A 260 -8.55 -20.82 5.67
CA PRO A 260 -10.00 -20.68 5.57
C PRO A 260 -10.67 -20.30 6.90
N ASN A 261 -12.00 -20.05 6.85
CA ASN A 261 -12.84 -19.79 8.03
C ASN A 261 -12.55 -18.46 8.73
N ALA A 262 -12.51 -17.38 7.95
CA ALA A 262 -12.24 -16.03 8.45
C ALA A 262 -13.24 -15.61 9.55
N THR A 263 -12.70 -15.04 10.63
CA THR A 263 -13.45 -14.54 11.79
C THR A 263 -13.01 -13.15 12.25
N LYS A 264 -11.99 -12.58 11.59
CA LYS A 264 -11.43 -11.27 11.92
C LYS A 264 -11.28 -10.41 10.66
N CYS A 265 -11.71 -9.17 10.76
CA CYS A 265 -11.38 -8.10 9.81
C CYS A 265 -10.12 -7.42 10.35
N ILE A 266 -8.96 -7.65 9.73
CA ILE A 266 -7.68 -7.09 10.17
C ILE A 266 -6.90 -6.44 9.03
N ASP A 267 -7.33 -6.64 7.78
CA ASP A 267 -6.78 -5.98 6.59
C ASP A 267 -7.70 -4.84 6.16
N PHE A 268 -7.12 -3.67 5.86
CA PHE A 268 -7.88 -2.44 5.63
C PHE A 268 -7.34 -1.66 4.44
N VAL A 269 -8.21 -0.82 3.87
CA VAL A 269 -7.84 0.23 2.91
C VAL A 269 -8.37 1.57 3.42
N PHE A 270 -7.49 2.58 3.43
CA PHE A 270 -7.78 3.94 3.86
C PHE A 270 -7.37 4.96 2.80
N VAL A 271 -8.01 6.13 2.84
CA VAL A 271 -7.63 7.33 2.07
C VAL A 271 -7.35 8.48 3.04
N LEU A 272 -6.22 9.17 2.85
CA LEU A 272 -5.84 10.32 3.68
C LEU A 272 -6.81 11.50 3.46
N LYS A 273 -7.26 12.12 4.54
CA LYS A 273 -8.07 13.35 4.51
C LYS A 273 -7.19 14.57 4.19
N ASN A 274 -6.65 14.61 2.97
CA ASN A 274 -5.78 15.69 2.53
C ASN A 274 -6.49 16.77 1.69
N GLY A 275 -7.83 16.69 1.58
CA GLY A 275 -8.64 17.62 0.83
C GLY A 275 -8.79 17.28 -0.67
N VAL A 276 -8.15 16.21 -1.15
CA VAL A 276 -8.32 15.72 -2.52
C VAL A 276 -9.64 14.96 -2.64
N SER A 277 -10.44 15.31 -3.64
CA SER A 277 -11.74 14.67 -3.87
C SER A 277 -11.57 13.28 -4.47
N TYR A 278 -12.33 12.34 -3.96
CA TYR A 278 -12.46 10.98 -4.50
C TYR A 278 -13.87 10.43 -4.24
N THR A 279 -14.21 9.36 -4.94
CA THR A 279 -15.45 8.60 -4.71
C THR A 279 -15.08 7.16 -4.36
N LYS A 280 -15.66 6.66 -3.26
CA LYS A 280 -15.58 5.26 -2.87
C LYS A 280 -16.52 4.45 -3.77
N GLY A 281 -15.99 3.40 -4.40
CA GLY A 281 -16.73 2.41 -5.16
C GLY A 281 -16.97 1.12 -4.38
N GLU A 282 -16.93 -0.01 -5.08
CA GLU A 282 -17.09 -1.35 -4.48
C GLU A 282 -15.90 -1.71 -3.59
N SER A 283 -16.19 -2.52 -2.57
CA SER A 283 -15.15 -3.10 -1.70
C SER A 283 -15.65 -4.39 -1.09
N HIS A 284 -14.85 -5.46 -1.23
CA HIS A 284 -15.16 -6.78 -0.64
C HIS A 284 -13.88 -7.53 -0.30
N SER A 285 -13.99 -8.43 0.70
CA SER A 285 -13.08 -9.55 0.86
C SER A 285 -13.44 -10.64 -0.13
N VAL A 286 -12.44 -11.30 -0.72
CA VAL A 286 -12.66 -12.34 -1.73
C VAL A 286 -12.42 -13.71 -1.12
N PHE A 287 -13.50 -14.46 -0.95
CA PHE A 287 -13.48 -15.77 -0.29
C PHE A 287 -13.36 -16.95 -1.25
N ASN A 288 -13.65 -16.74 -2.53
CA ASN A 288 -13.63 -17.78 -3.55
C ASN A 288 -13.08 -17.22 -4.85
N THR A 289 -12.39 -18.05 -5.58
CA THR A 289 -11.94 -17.82 -6.95
C THR A 289 -12.26 -19.02 -7.83
N THR A 290 -12.40 -18.80 -9.13
CA THR A 290 -12.71 -19.84 -10.11
C THR A 290 -11.46 -20.44 -10.74
N THR A 291 -10.36 -19.68 -10.76
CA THR A 291 -9.12 -20.02 -11.46
C THR A 291 -8.09 -20.70 -10.58
N THR A 292 -8.25 -20.62 -9.26
CA THR A 292 -7.31 -21.23 -8.30
C THR A 292 -8.00 -21.50 -6.96
N ASP A 293 -7.39 -22.36 -6.16
CA ASP A 293 -7.80 -22.60 -4.78
C ASP A 293 -7.22 -21.48 -3.90
N ILE A 294 -8.05 -20.48 -3.55
CA ILE A 294 -7.64 -19.32 -2.77
C ILE A 294 -7.10 -19.70 -1.39
N GLU A 295 -7.59 -20.82 -0.82
CA GLU A 295 -7.15 -21.31 0.49
C GLU A 295 -5.70 -21.81 0.49
N LYS A 296 -5.12 -22.01 -0.70
CA LYS A 296 -3.70 -22.35 -0.88
C LYS A 296 -2.82 -21.17 -1.28
N ALA A 297 -3.42 -20.02 -1.55
CA ALA A 297 -2.68 -18.82 -1.90
C ALA A 297 -2.05 -18.15 -0.67
N SER A 298 -2.83 -17.98 0.42
CA SER A 298 -2.39 -17.38 1.69
C SER A 298 -3.30 -17.83 2.84
N ASP A 299 -2.87 -17.56 4.08
CA ASP A 299 -3.71 -17.67 5.29
C ASP A 299 -4.55 -16.40 5.58
N HIS A 300 -4.50 -15.41 4.70
CA HIS A 300 -5.43 -14.30 4.62
C HIS A 300 -6.25 -14.36 3.34
N TYR A 301 -7.46 -13.82 3.38
CA TYR A 301 -8.22 -13.45 2.19
C TYR A 301 -7.85 -12.02 1.77
N PRO A 302 -7.69 -11.74 0.48
CA PRO A 302 -7.48 -10.37 0.01
C PRO A 302 -8.75 -9.55 0.20
N ILE A 303 -8.57 -8.25 0.49
CA ILE A 303 -9.65 -7.26 0.46
C ILE A 303 -9.31 -6.18 -0.56
N TYR A 304 -10.30 -5.74 -1.33
CA TYR A 304 -10.12 -4.65 -2.29
C TYR A 304 -11.03 -3.47 -2.00
N ALA A 305 -10.66 -2.32 -2.55
CA ALA A 305 -11.50 -1.14 -2.63
C ALA A 305 -11.30 -0.43 -3.96
N ASP A 306 -12.40 -0.09 -4.63
CA ASP A 306 -12.42 0.76 -5.79
C ASP A 306 -12.47 2.23 -5.37
N ILE A 307 -11.55 3.02 -5.89
CA ILE A 307 -11.47 4.45 -5.61
C ILE A 307 -11.41 5.19 -6.95
N THR A 308 -12.35 6.10 -7.14
CA THR A 308 -12.42 6.97 -8.33
C THR A 308 -11.96 8.38 -7.98
N PHE A 309 -11.03 8.90 -8.74
CA PHE A 309 -10.49 10.26 -8.63
C PHE A 309 -10.11 10.78 -10.02
N ASN A 310 -9.83 12.08 -10.14
CA ASN A 310 -9.43 12.64 -11.43
C ASN A 310 -7.97 12.33 -11.73
N ALA A 311 -7.70 11.83 -12.94
CA ALA A 311 -6.35 11.61 -13.46
C ALA A 311 -5.55 12.91 -13.44
N GLN A 312 -4.28 12.85 -13.08
CA GLN A 312 -3.39 14.01 -13.05
C GLN A 312 -2.74 14.25 -14.42
N LYS A 313 -2.19 15.43 -14.59
CA LYS A 313 -1.51 15.82 -15.85
C LYS A 313 -0.17 15.14 -16.00
#